data_55d3e3861f88a32a785faad94854b76a
#
_entry.id   55d3e3861f88a32a785faad94854b76a
#
_cell.length_a   1.000
_cell.length_b   1.000
_cell.length_c   1.000
_cell.angle_alpha   90.00
_cell.angle_beta   90.00
_cell.angle_gamma   90.00
#
_symmetry.space_group_name_H-M   'P 1'
#
loop_
_entity.id
_entity.type
_entity.pdbx_description
1 polymer ?
#
loop_
_entity_poly.entity_id
_entity_poly.type
_entity_poly.pdbx_seq_one_letter_code
_entity_poly.pdbx_strand_id
1 'polypeptide(L)'
;SLFQNTYLRAVSLADPDRILVVCNEIHQFLVMDQIAELGHPIADARLLREPVGRNTLPAVACAAREIRKDDPAALVLVFPSDHMLGPEAIGEIRSAVDLAQENLVTFGIRPAGPHTGYGYIAPGVAEGPGFRVKEFKEKPDRDTAAQYVREGYLWNSGMFLFSVRVFSEELSRHQPAIAAAFEASVPDYPSLPSLSIDYGLLEVSDRVVTVPLNARWTDLGTFAAWYEIAEKDGDGNVGVYDGIR
;
A
#
# COMPACT_ATOMS: atom_id res chain seq x y z
N SER A 1 -14.05 -8.20 7.94
CA SER A 1 -12.76 -7.69 8.43
C SER A 1 -12.20 -6.60 7.51
N LEU A 2 -11.17 -5.87 7.97
CA LEU A 2 -10.46 -4.87 7.13
C LEU A 2 -9.82 -5.53 5.91
N PHE A 3 -9.19 -6.68 6.12
CA PHE A 3 -8.61 -7.47 5.05
C PHE A 3 -9.66 -7.87 3.99
N GLN A 4 -10.84 -8.34 4.41
CA GLN A 4 -11.93 -8.65 3.48
C GLN A 4 -12.40 -7.44 2.68
N ASN A 5 -12.50 -6.26 3.31
CA ASN A 5 -12.84 -5.02 2.62
C ASN A 5 -11.76 -4.63 1.57
N THR A 6 -10.48 -4.82 1.90
CA THR A 6 -9.38 -4.58 0.97
C THR A 6 -9.40 -5.59 -0.19
N TYR A 7 -9.66 -6.87 0.10
CA TYR A 7 -9.79 -7.89 -0.94
C TYR A 7 -10.95 -7.59 -1.90
N LEU A 8 -12.14 -7.23 -1.39
CA LEU A 8 -13.28 -6.83 -2.23
C LEU A 8 -12.97 -5.57 -3.07
N ARG A 9 -12.20 -4.63 -2.53
CA ARG A 9 -11.70 -3.47 -3.30
C ARG A 9 -10.79 -3.92 -4.44
N ALA A 10 -9.88 -4.84 -4.20
CA ALA A 10 -9.03 -5.41 -5.25
C ALA A 10 -9.86 -6.10 -6.34
N VAL A 11 -10.87 -6.90 -5.96
CA VAL A 11 -11.80 -7.56 -6.90
C VAL A 11 -12.59 -6.54 -7.74
N SER A 12 -12.86 -5.33 -7.24
CA SER A 12 -13.52 -4.28 -8.03
C SER A 12 -12.62 -3.65 -9.12
N LEU A 13 -11.31 -3.92 -9.06
CA LEU A 13 -10.30 -3.37 -9.96
C LEU A 13 -9.67 -4.41 -10.89
N ALA A 14 -9.60 -5.66 -10.46
CA ALA A 14 -8.98 -6.75 -11.21
C ALA A 14 -9.73 -8.07 -10.99
N ASP A 15 -9.61 -8.99 -11.94
CA ASP A 15 -10.15 -10.34 -11.79
C ASP A 15 -9.49 -11.06 -10.60
N PRO A 16 -10.23 -11.92 -9.86
CA PRO A 16 -9.70 -12.63 -8.70
C PRO A 16 -8.40 -13.41 -8.96
N ASP A 17 -8.26 -14.00 -10.14
CA ASP A 17 -7.03 -14.74 -10.53
C ASP A 17 -5.82 -13.83 -10.75
N ARG A 18 -5.98 -12.51 -10.78
CA ARG A 18 -4.90 -11.52 -10.85
C ARG A 18 -4.56 -10.93 -9.49
N ILE A 19 -5.24 -11.35 -8.42
CA ILE A 19 -4.96 -10.88 -7.07
C ILE A 19 -3.94 -11.81 -6.42
N LEU A 20 -2.84 -11.24 -5.95
CA LEU A 20 -1.86 -11.89 -5.10
C LEU A 20 -2.02 -11.38 -3.67
N VAL A 21 -2.02 -12.29 -2.71
CA VAL A 21 -1.98 -11.95 -1.29
C VAL A 21 -0.62 -12.37 -0.74
N VAL A 22 0.10 -11.43 -0.13
CA VAL A 22 1.36 -11.71 0.57
C VAL A 22 1.08 -11.71 2.07
N CYS A 23 1.41 -12.77 2.76
CA CYS A 23 1.25 -12.86 4.21
C CYS A 23 2.35 -13.70 4.84
N ASN A 24 2.57 -13.53 6.14
CA ASN A 24 3.40 -14.48 6.87
C ASN A 24 2.73 -15.87 6.87
N GLU A 25 3.51 -16.93 6.76
CA GLU A 25 3.01 -18.32 6.69
C GLU A 25 2.13 -18.72 7.87
N ILE A 26 2.34 -18.13 9.06
CA ILE A 26 1.51 -18.38 10.24
C ILE A 26 0.07 -17.90 10.09
N HIS A 27 -0.20 -16.94 9.19
CA HIS A 27 -1.52 -16.37 8.94
C HIS A 27 -2.24 -16.96 7.73
N GLN A 28 -1.61 -17.89 7.01
CA GLN A 28 -2.13 -18.39 5.73
C GLN A 28 -3.56 -18.93 5.83
N PHE A 29 -3.87 -19.73 6.85
CA PHE A 29 -5.19 -20.33 7.00
C PHE A 29 -6.26 -19.28 7.31
N LEU A 30 -5.95 -18.32 8.18
CA LEU A 30 -6.84 -17.20 8.48
C LEU A 30 -7.16 -16.37 7.22
N VAL A 31 -6.15 -16.12 6.38
CA VAL A 31 -6.32 -15.40 5.11
C VAL A 31 -7.22 -16.20 4.16
N MET A 32 -6.94 -17.49 3.99
CA MET A 32 -7.73 -18.37 3.13
C MET A 32 -9.21 -18.45 3.57
N ASP A 33 -9.46 -18.62 4.87
CA ASP A 33 -10.80 -18.69 5.44
C ASP A 33 -11.56 -17.38 5.20
N GLN A 34 -10.96 -16.22 5.47
CA GLN A 34 -11.59 -14.92 5.25
C GLN A 34 -11.92 -14.65 3.78
N ILE A 35 -11.09 -15.11 2.84
CA ILE A 35 -11.38 -14.98 1.40
C ILE A 35 -12.49 -15.97 0.98
N ALA A 36 -12.47 -17.19 1.50
CA ALA A 36 -13.50 -18.18 1.22
C ALA A 36 -14.89 -17.74 1.71
N GLU A 37 -14.98 -17.08 2.86
CA GLU A 37 -16.22 -16.45 3.37
C GLU A 37 -16.84 -15.45 2.40
N LEU A 38 -16.04 -14.82 1.53
CA LEU A 38 -16.53 -13.90 0.50
C LEU A 38 -17.02 -14.61 -0.77
N GLY A 39 -16.94 -15.94 -0.83
CA GLY A 39 -17.26 -16.72 -2.02
C GLY A 39 -16.20 -16.68 -3.13
N HIS A 40 -15.00 -16.25 -2.80
CA HIS A 40 -13.85 -16.14 -3.72
C HIS A 40 -12.68 -17.02 -3.23
N PRO A 41 -12.74 -18.36 -3.33
CA PRO A 41 -11.63 -19.18 -2.87
C PRO A 41 -10.35 -18.83 -3.64
N ILE A 42 -9.31 -18.46 -2.90
CA ILE A 42 -8.01 -18.13 -3.48
C ILE A 42 -7.25 -19.40 -3.86
N ALA A 43 -6.72 -19.45 -5.07
CA ALA A 43 -5.83 -20.52 -5.48
C ALA A 43 -4.51 -20.45 -4.68
N ASP A 44 -3.94 -21.59 -4.33
CA ASP A 44 -2.68 -21.68 -3.55
C ASP A 44 -1.52 -20.89 -4.20
N ALA A 45 -1.45 -20.90 -5.52
CA ALA A 45 -0.45 -20.14 -6.30
C ALA A 45 -0.61 -18.60 -6.18
N ARG A 46 -1.74 -18.11 -5.67
CA ARG A 46 -2.00 -16.67 -5.47
C ARG A 46 -1.79 -16.22 -4.02
N LEU A 47 -1.41 -17.13 -3.14
CA LEU A 47 -1.03 -16.85 -1.75
C LEU A 47 0.48 -16.98 -1.58
N LEU A 48 1.19 -15.87 -1.51
CA LEU A 48 2.62 -15.82 -1.29
C LEU A 48 2.92 -15.78 0.21
N ARG A 49 3.66 -16.79 0.68
CA ARG A 49 3.94 -16.97 2.11
C ARG A 49 5.36 -16.53 2.43
N GLU A 50 5.47 -15.54 3.31
CA GLU A 50 6.75 -15.14 3.86
C GLU A 50 7.09 -16.06 5.06
N PRO A 51 8.24 -16.73 5.05
CA PRO A 51 8.66 -17.57 6.19
C PRO A 51 9.00 -16.71 7.41
N VAL A 52 9.38 -15.46 7.19
CA VAL A 52 9.67 -14.45 8.21
C VAL A 52 9.38 -13.06 7.63
N GLY A 53 8.80 -12.17 8.42
CA GLY A 53 8.56 -10.78 7.97
C GLY A 53 9.87 -10.02 7.73
N ARG A 54 9.99 -9.38 6.57
CA ARG A 54 11.12 -8.53 6.17
C ARG A 54 10.70 -7.13 5.74
N ASN A 55 9.59 -6.64 6.29
CA ASN A 55 8.99 -5.38 5.95
C ASN A 55 8.44 -5.36 4.50
N THR A 56 7.98 -4.21 4.01
CA THR A 56 7.14 -4.14 2.79
C THR A 56 7.92 -4.31 1.48
N LEU A 57 9.18 -3.87 1.41
CA LEU A 57 9.92 -3.95 0.14
C LEU A 57 10.19 -5.40 -0.33
N PRO A 58 10.68 -6.33 0.51
CA PRO A 58 10.83 -7.72 0.11
C PRO A 58 9.50 -8.40 -0.23
N ALA A 59 8.40 -8.08 0.48
CA ALA A 59 7.07 -8.60 0.18
C ALA A 59 6.60 -8.17 -1.22
N VAL A 60 6.72 -6.88 -1.53
CA VAL A 60 6.38 -6.33 -2.86
C VAL A 60 7.29 -6.89 -3.95
N ALA A 61 8.60 -7.04 -3.68
CA ALA A 61 9.54 -7.62 -4.64
C ALA A 61 9.22 -9.10 -4.94
N CYS A 62 8.80 -9.87 -3.92
CA CYS A 62 8.31 -11.24 -4.10
C CYS A 62 7.09 -11.28 -5.02
N ALA A 63 6.09 -10.44 -4.78
CA ALA A 63 4.89 -10.35 -5.62
C ALA A 63 5.22 -9.91 -7.06
N ALA A 64 6.03 -8.87 -7.22
CA ALA A 64 6.44 -8.37 -8.54
C ALA A 64 7.20 -9.43 -9.35
N ARG A 65 8.06 -10.23 -8.69
CA ARG A 65 8.74 -11.36 -9.33
C ARG A 65 7.76 -12.41 -9.84
N GLU A 66 6.77 -12.79 -9.05
CA GLU A 66 5.77 -13.77 -9.48
C GLU A 66 4.92 -13.26 -10.64
N ILE A 67 4.48 -12.00 -10.59
CA ILE A 67 3.73 -11.36 -11.67
C ILE A 67 4.57 -11.28 -12.96
N ARG A 68 5.87 -10.96 -12.85
CA ARG A 68 6.79 -10.87 -14.00
C ARG A 68 6.88 -12.16 -14.81
N LYS A 69 6.70 -13.32 -14.19
CA LYS A 69 6.71 -14.62 -14.87
C LYS A 69 5.54 -14.76 -15.84
N ASP A 70 4.38 -14.22 -15.44
CA ASP A 70 3.15 -14.32 -16.24
C ASP A 70 3.07 -13.16 -17.25
N ASP A 71 3.40 -11.93 -16.82
CA ASP A 71 3.34 -10.72 -17.64
C ASP A 71 4.41 -9.70 -17.22
N PRO A 72 5.52 -9.59 -17.96
CA PRO A 72 6.59 -8.62 -17.67
C PRO A 72 6.16 -7.15 -17.80
N ALA A 73 5.06 -6.88 -18.51
CA ALA A 73 4.51 -5.52 -18.71
C ALA A 73 3.38 -5.18 -17.74
N ALA A 74 3.03 -6.10 -16.82
CA ALA A 74 1.93 -5.90 -15.90
C ALA A 74 2.09 -4.64 -15.06
N LEU A 75 0.95 -3.99 -14.79
CA LEU A 75 0.83 -2.99 -13.74
C LEU A 75 0.46 -3.67 -12.42
N VAL A 76 1.13 -3.26 -11.36
CA VAL A 76 0.94 -3.78 -10.01
C VAL A 76 0.37 -2.68 -9.13
N LEU A 77 -0.82 -2.91 -8.60
CA LEU A 77 -1.44 -2.07 -7.58
C LEU A 77 -1.30 -2.76 -6.22
N VAL A 78 -0.65 -2.10 -5.29
CA VAL A 78 -0.40 -2.59 -3.93
C VAL A 78 -1.34 -1.91 -2.95
N PHE A 79 -2.02 -2.70 -2.14
CA PHE A 79 -2.85 -2.24 -1.03
C PHE A 79 -2.33 -2.76 0.31
N PRO A 80 -2.21 -1.91 1.35
CA PRO A 80 -2.18 -2.39 2.74
C PRO A 80 -3.47 -3.12 3.08
N SER A 81 -3.37 -4.21 3.84
CA SER A 81 -4.50 -5.09 4.14
C SER A 81 -5.46 -4.56 5.21
N ASP A 82 -5.02 -3.56 5.97
CA ASP A 82 -5.64 -3.07 7.20
C ASP A 82 -6.11 -1.61 7.13
N HIS A 83 -6.03 -0.97 5.96
CA HIS A 83 -6.50 0.39 5.76
C HIS A 83 -7.97 0.45 5.33
N MET A 84 -8.68 1.45 5.84
CA MET A 84 -9.96 1.84 5.28
C MET A 84 -9.77 2.88 4.17
N LEU A 85 -10.51 2.68 3.07
CA LEU A 85 -10.50 3.58 1.92
C LEU A 85 -11.91 3.67 1.36
N GLY A 86 -12.40 4.88 1.15
CA GLY A 86 -13.70 5.13 0.54
C GLY A 86 -13.75 4.68 -0.93
N PRO A 87 -14.93 4.28 -1.43
CA PRO A 87 -15.09 3.77 -2.79
C PRO A 87 -14.81 4.84 -3.86
N GLU A 88 -14.88 6.11 -3.52
CA GLU A 88 -14.56 7.24 -4.39
C GLU A 88 -13.11 7.24 -4.89
N ALA A 89 -12.19 6.61 -4.14
CA ALA A 89 -10.78 6.48 -4.55
C ALA A 89 -10.57 5.67 -5.83
N ILE A 90 -11.51 4.80 -6.20
CA ILE A 90 -11.35 3.90 -7.36
C ILE A 90 -11.15 4.68 -8.66
N GLY A 91 -11.88 5.79 -8.83
CA GLY A 91 -11.74 6.66 -10.02
C GLY A 91 -10.35 7.31 -10.10
N GLU A 92 -9.84 7.79 -8.96
CA GLU A 92 -8.54 8.44 -8.86
C GLU A 92 -7.40 7.43 -9.06
N ILE A 93 -7.53 6.21 -8.50
CA ILE A 93 -6.57 5.12 -8.73
C ILE A 93 -6.51 4.76 -10.23
N ARG A 94 -7.64 4.66 -10.90
CA ARG A 94 -7.69 4.37 -12.35
C ARG A 94 -7.06 5.48 -13.19
N SER A 95 -7.19 6.75 -12.79
CA SER A 95 -6.57 7.87 -13.49
C SER A 95 -5.04 7.86 -13.44
N ALA A 96 -4.45 7.13 -12.49
CA ALA A 96 -3.01 7.01 -12.31
C ALA A 96 -2.34 5.96 -13.20
N VAL A 97 -3.11 5.15 -13.93
CA VAL A 97 -2.61 3.98 -14.70
C VAL A 97 -1.54 4.38 -15.73
N ASP A 98 -1.74 5.47 -16.46
CA ASP A 98 -0.78 5.93 -17.47
C ASP A 98 0.53 6.41 -16.83
N LEU A 99 0.47 7.05 -15.66
CA LEU A 99 1.66 7.47 -14.91
C LEU A 99 2.50 6.27 -14.46
N ALA A 100 1.86 5.18 -14.10
CA ALA A 100 2.50 3.98 -13.57
C ALA A 100 3.33 3.21 -14.61
N GLN A 101 3.16 3.51 -15.90
CA GLN A 101 3.98 2.92 -16.98
C GLN A 101 5.45 3.31 -16.85
N GLU A 102 5.74 4.53 -16.37
CA GLU A 102 7.10 5.08 -16.30
C GLU A 102 7.52 5.54 -14.90
N ASN A 103 6.61 5.50 -13.91
CA ASN A 103 6.85 6.01 -12.57
C ASN A 103 6.43 5.01 -11.48
N LEU A 104 7.02 5.19 -10.29
CA LEU A 104 6.48 4.66 -9.03
C LEU A 104 5.40 5.64 -8.55
N VAL A 105 4.14 5.25 -8.68
CA VAL A 105 3.03 6.09 -8.23
C VAL A 105 2.68 5.73 -6.80
N THR A 106 2.59 6.74 -5.93
CA THR A 106 1.97 6.65 -4.61
C THR A 106 0.72 7.51 -4.55
N PHE A 107 -0.14 7.26 -3.57
CA PHE A 107 -1.38 8.00 -3.41
C PHE A 107 -1.31 8.84 -2.13
N GLY A 108 -1.51 10.15 -2.30
CA GLY A 108 -1.39 11.12 -1.22
C GLY A 108 -2.74 11.51 -0.64
N ILE A 109 -2.82 11.57 0.69
CA ILE A 109 -4.01 11.97 1.44
C ILE A 109 -3.82 13.37 1.98
N ARG A 110 -4.82 14.25 1.88
CA ARG A 110 -4.78 15.57 2.50
C ARG A 110 -4.76 15.45 4.02
N PRO A 111 -3.73 15.98 4.72
CA PRO A 111 -3.64 15.88 6.16
C PRO A 111 -4.79 16.59 6.87
N ALA A 112 -5.44 15.92 7.81
CA ALA A 112 -6.36 16.54 8.76
C ALA A 112 -5.63 17.22 9.94
N GLY A 113 -4.34 16.90 10.15
CA GLY A 113 -3.51 17.45 11.22
C GLY A 113 -2.09 16.88 11.20
N PRO A 114 -1.20 17.30 12.13
CA PRO A 114 0.16 16.79 12.21
C PRO A 114 0.19 15.42 12.87
N HIS A 115 0.39 14.37 12.10
CA HIS A 115 0.49 12.98 12.55
C HIS A 115 1.93 12.47 12.40
N THR A 116 2.54 11.98 13.47
CA THR A 116 3.95 11.54 13.48
C THR A 116 4.15 10.09 13.04
N GLY A 117 3.08 9.34 12.85
CA GLY A 117 3.10 7.95 12.42
C GLY A 117 3.09 7.75 10.90
N TYR A 118 2.89 8.81 10.12
CA TYR A 118 2.74 8.74 8.67
C TYR A 118 3.96 9.28 7.93
N GLY A 119 4.14 8.81 6.69
CA GLY A 119 5.01 9.44 5.72
C GLY A 119 4.37 10.71 5.13
N TYR A 120 5.20 11.68 4.78
CA TYR A 120 4.81 12.95 4.19
C TYR A 120 5.42 13.11 2.81
N ILE A 121 4.63 13.58 1.87
CA ILE A 121 4.98 13.74 0.45
C ILE A 121 4.87 15.20 0.07
N ALA A 122 5.98 15.83 -0.32
CA ALA A 122 5.98 17.17 -0.91
C ALA A 122 5.59 17.06 -2.39
N PRO A 123 4.42 17.57 -2.82
CA PRO A 123 4.10 17.63 -4.24
C PRO A 123 4.97 18.68 -4.93
N GLY A 124 5.52 18.32 -6.09
CA GLY A 124 6.34 19.20 -6.93
C GLY A 124 5.58 19.65 -8.18
N VAL A 125 6.21 19.50 -9.35
CA VAL A 125 5.64 19.87 -10.63
C VAL A 125 4.47 18.95 -10.99
N ALA A 126 3.39 19.52 -11.52
CA ALA A 126 2.23 18.76 -11.97
C ALA A 126 2.61 17.80 -13.11
N GLU A 127 2.09 16.56 -13.03
CA GLU A 127 2.29 15.50 -14.01
C GLU A 127 1.00 14.69 -14.17
N GLY A 128 0.27 14.93 -15.24
CA GLY A 128 -1.04 14.33 -15.46
C GLY A 128 -2.02 14.61 -14.32
N PRO A 129 -2.66 13.58 -13.72
CA PRO A 129 -3.57 13.74 -12.58
C PRO A 129 -2.84 13.93 -11.24
N GLY A 130 -1.51 13.92 -11.23
CA GLY A 130 -0.69 13.96 -10.02
C GLY A 130 0.42 14.99 -10.06
N PHE A 131 1.42 14.74 -9.23
CA PHE A 131 2.58 15.62 -9.06
C PHE A 131 3.84 14.76 -8.94
N ARG A 132 4.93 15.17 -9.58
CA ARG A 132 6.24 14.61 -9.29
C ARG A 132 6.59 14.87 -7.84
N VAL A 133 7.06 13.86 -7.13
CA VAL A 133 7.43 14.02 -5.72
C VAL A 133 8.74 14.81 -5.63
N LYS A 134 8.71 15.92 -4.89
CA LYS A 134 9.89 16.73 -4.60
C LYS A 134 10.68 16.18 -3.43
N GLU A 135 9.98 15.68 -2.43
CA GLU A 135 10.56 15.12 -1.22
C GLU A 135 9.58 14.13 -0.59
N PHE A 136 10.10 13.04 -0.06
CA PHE A 136 9.37 12.08 0.76
C PHE A 136 10.05 11.98 2.12
N LYS A 137 9.28 12.02 3.20
CA LYS A 137 9.78 11.92 4.59
C LYS A 137 8.91 11.01 5.43
N GLU A 138 9.51 9.94 5.90
CA GLU A 138 8.82 8.96 6.74
C GLU A 138 8.89 9.38 8.22
N LYS A 139 7.74 9.41 8.89
CA LYS A 139 7.59 9.57 10.34
C LYS A 139 8.38 10.73 10.95
N PRO A 140 8.10 11.99 10.55
CA PRO A 140 8.75 13.16 11.13
C PRO A 140 8.36 13.36 12.61
N ASP A 141 9.14 14.18 13.32
CA ASP A 141 8.71 14.69 14.63
C ASP A 141 7.48 15.60 14.51
N ARG A 142 6.87 15.95 15.66
CA ARG A 142 5.61 16.69 15.70
C ARG A 142 5.71 18.10 15.10
N ASP A 143 6.82 18.79 15.34
CA ASP A 143 7.00 20.16 14.88
C ASP A 143 7.22 20.18 13.36
N THR A 144 8.01 19.25 12.86
CA THR A 144 8.21 18.99 11.44
C THR A 144 6.90 18.58 10.75
N ALA A 145 6.13 17.67 11.34
CA ALA A 145 4.82 17.28 10.83
C ALA A 145 3.85 18.48 10.73
N ALA A 146 3.84 19.35 11.76
CA ALA A 146 3.03 20.57 11.74
C ALA A 146 3.48 21.57 10.66
N GLN A 147 4.78 21.64 10.39
CA GLN A 147 5.31 22.45 9.29
C GLN A 147 4.86 21.87 7.94
N TYR A 148 5.01 20.57 7.71
CA TYR A 148 4.62 19.91 6.46
C TYR A 148 3.13 20.10 6.14
N VAL A 149 2.25 20.02 7.15
CA VAL A 149 0.82 20.31 6.97
C VAL A 149 0.60 21.75 6.46
N ARG A 150 1.31 22.73 7.04
CA ARG A 150 1.21 24.15 6.59
C ARG A 150 1.77 24.37 5.19
N GLU A 151 2.78 23.58 4.80
CA GLU A 151 3.43 23.65 3.48
C GLU A 151 2.68 22.87 2.40
N GLY A 152 1.57 22.20 2.74
CA GLY A 152 0.72 21.49 1.80
C GLY A 152 1.22 20.10 1.40
N TYR A 153 2.05 19.47 2.23
CA TYR A 153 2.42 18.08 2.04
C TYR A 153 1.19 17.18 2.18
N LEU A 154 1.24 16.03 1.53
CA LEU A 154 0.24 14.96 1.63
C LEU A 154 0.76 13.85 2.55
N TRP A 155 -0.13 13.14 3.23
CA TRP A 155 0.23 11.87 3.88
C TRP A 155 0.39 10.78 2.83
N ASN A 156 1.37 9.90 3.00
CA ASN A 156 1.49 8.67 2.23
C ASN A 156 0.42 7.67 2.68
N SER A 157 -0.40 7.22 1.74
CA SER A 157 -1.45 6.22 2.02
C SER A 157 -0.93 4.80 2.17
N GLY A 158 0.34 4.54 1.84
CA GLY A 158 0.88 3.18 1.76
C GLY A 158 0.40 2.37 0.56
N MET A 159 -0.33 2.98 -0.37
CA MET A 159 -0.74 2.35 -1.62
C MET A 159 0.20 2.77 -2.76
N PHE A 160 0.50 1.82 -3.65
CA PHE A 160 1.44 2.04 -4.75
C PHE A 160 0.91 1.45 -6.05
N LEU A 161 1.21 2.11 -7.16
CA LEU A 161 0.93 1.61 -8.50
C LEU A 161 2.16 1.81 -9.39
N PHE A 162 2.61 0.76 -10.06
CA PHE A 162 3.80 0.79 -10.91
C PHE A 162 3.78 -0.35 -11.93
N SER A 163 4.53 -0.22 -13.02
CA SER A 163 4.83 -1.38 -13.87
C SER A 163 5.91 -2.25 -13.24
N VAL A 164 5.80 -3.56 -13.43
CA VAL A 164 6.84 -4.53 -12.99
C VAL A 164 8.21 -4.12 -13.48
N ARG A 165 8.29 -3.57 -14.71
CA ARG A 165 9.53 -3.06 -15.30
C ARG A 165 10.13 -1.93 -14.45
N VAL A 166 9.37 -0.87 -14.20
CA VAL A 166 9.83 0.31 -13.44
C VAL A 166 10.25 -0.10 -12.04
N PHE A 167 9.44 -0.92 -11.37
CA PHE A 167 9.80 -1.41 -10.04
C PHE A 167 11.12 -2.19 -10.04
N SER A 168 11.32 -3.08 -11.04
CA SER A 168 12.54 -3.88 -11.13
C SER A 168 13.78 -3.03 -11.44
N GLU A 169 13.65 -2.00 -12.29
CA GLU A 169 14.71 -1.03 -12.60
C GLU A 169 15.12 -0.25 -11.34
N GLU A 170 14.14 0.32 -10.62
CA GLU A 170 14.40 1.10 -9.39
C GLU A 170 14.91 0.22 -8.24
N LEU A 171 14.38 -1.00 -8.11
CA LEU A 171 14.88 -1.97 -7.14
C LEU A 171 16.36 -2.30 -7.41
N SER A 172 16.71 -2.56 -8.69
CA SER A 172 18.10 -2.87 -9.08
C SER A 172 19.04 -1.69 -8.87
N ARG A 173 18.57 -0.48 -9.11
CA ARG A 173 19.34 0.77 -8.95
C ARG A 173 19.61 1.09 -7.48
N HIS A 174 18.61 1.00 -6.62
CA HIS A 174 18.67 1.48 -5.25
C HIS A 174 18.88 0.39 -4.21
N GLN A 175 18.46 -0.84 -4.50
CA GLN A 175 18.54 -1.99 -3.60
C GLN A 175 19.09 -3.25 -4.30
N PRO A 176 20.32 -3.18 -4.85
CA PRO A 176 20.87 -4.25 -5.69
C PRO A 176 20.95 -5.61 -4.98
N ALA A 177 21.17 -5.63 -3.66
CA ALA A 177 21.20 -6.88 -2.89
C ALA A 177 19.84 -7.57 -2.84
N ILE A 178 18.75 -6.82 -2.68
CA ILE A 178 17.39 -7.36 -2.71
C ILE A 178 17.05 -7.80 -4.14
N ALA A 179 17.36 -6.98 -5.16
CA ALA A 179 17.13 -7.33 -6.55
C ALA A 179 17.84 -8.64 -6.93
N ALA A 180 19.13 -8.78 -6.61
CA ALA A 180 19.89 -9.99 -6.89
C ALA A 180 19.32 -11.24 -6.20
N ALA A 181 18.83 -11.11 -4.98
CA ALA A 181 18.20 -12.23 -4.26
C ALA A 181 16.93 -12.73 -4.97
N PHE A 182 16.15 -11.83 -5.57
CA PHE A 182 14.94 -12.20 -6.31
C PHE A 182 15.18 -12.64 -7.76
N GLU A 183 16.37 -12.44 -8.31
CA GLU A 183 16.79 -13.07 -9.58
C GLU A 183 17.20 -14.53 -9.37
N ALA A 184 17.57 -14.95 -8.16
CA ALA A 184 17.84 -16.35 -7.83
C ALA A 184 16.56 -17.20 -7.96
N SER A 185 16.72 -18.49 -8.25
CA SER A 185 15.59 -19.42 -8.39
C SER A 185 14.78 -19.59 -7.10
N VAL A 186 15.44 -19.55 -5.95
CA VAL A 186 14.84 -19.57 -4.61
C VAL A 186 15.56 -18.50 -3.78
N PRO A 187 14.89 -17.38 -3.45
CA PRO A 187 15.50 -16.38 -2.58
C PRO A 187 15.70 -16.93 -1.16
N ASP A 188 16.87 -16.67 -0.57
CA ASP A 188 17.06 -16.85 0.86
C ASP A 188 16.37 -15.73 1.62
N TYR A 189 15.06 -15.85 1.77
CA TYR A 189 14.20 -14.84 2.33
C TYR A 189 14.61 -14.37 3.75
N PRO A 190 15.02 -15.28 4.68
CA PRO A 190 15.51 -14.90 5.98
C PRO A 190 16.76 -14.02 5.99
N SER A 191 17.60 -14.08 4.95
CA SER A 191 18.80 -13.25 4.84
C SER A 191 18.55 -11.85 4.27
N LEU A 192 17.35 -11.59 3.72
CA LEU A 192 17.01 -10.30 3.17
C LEU A 192 17.02 -9.19 4.24
N PRO A 193 17.46 -7.97 3.89
CA PRO A 193 17.30 -6.83 4.79
C PRO A 193 15.83 -6.54 5.07
N SER A 194 15.52 -6.21 6.35
CA SER A 194 14.18 -5.74 6.71
C SER A 194 14.06 -4.27 6.36
N LEU A 195 13.42 -3.97 5.24
CA LEU A 195 13.35 -2.62 4.66
C LEU A 195 11.96 -2.33 4.11
N SER A 196 11.38 -1.16 4.45
CA SER A 196 10.13 -0.73 3.84
C SER A 196 10.35 -0.20 2.42
N ILE A 197 9.31 -0.27 1.58
CA ILE A 197 9.34 0.32 0.24
C ILE A 197 9.54 1.85 0.30
N ASP A 198 9.06 2.48 1.37
CA ASP A 198 9.19 3.91 1.61
C ASP A 198 10.66 4.32 1.69
N TYR A 199 11.42 3.72 2.60
CA TYR A 199 12.86 3.98 2.74
C TYR A 199 13.69 3.40 1.59
N GLY A 200 13.29 2.24 1.08
CA GLY A 200 14.07 1.55 0.05
C GLY A 200 13.96 2.15 -1.34
N LEU A 201 12.82 2.71 -1.69
CA LEU A 201 12.56 3.26 -3.03
C LEU A 201 12.00 4.67 -3.01
N LEU A 202 10.96 4.98 -2.23
CA LEU A 202 10.25 6.26 -2.37
C LEU A 202 11.07 7.47 -1.92
N GLU A 203 11.94 7.31 -0.91
CA GLU A 203 12.83 8.39 -0.45
C GLU A 203 14.03 8.63 -1.37
N VAL A 204 14.39 7.65 -2.20
CA VAL A 204 15.66 7.68 -2.94
C VAL A 204 15.50 7.72 -4.46
N SER A 205 14.32 7.36 -4.98
CA SER A 205 14.03 7.36 -6.42
C SER A 205 13.60 8.75 -6.90
N ASP A 206 14.09 9.14 -8.06
CA ASP A 206 13.67 10.34 -8.79
C ASP A 206 12.45 10.12 -9.70
N ARG A 207 11.93 8.89 -9.74
CA ARG A 207 10.77 8.48 -10.54
C ARG A 207 9.49 8.34 -9.72
N VAL A 208 9.35 9.07 -8.61
CA VAL A 208 8.15 9.01 -7.78
C VAL A 208 7.16 10.10 -8.17
N VAL A 209 5.90 9.70 -8.37
CA VAL A 209 4.75 10.58 -8.60
C VAL A 209 3.70 10.32 -7.54
N THR A 210 3.05 11.36 -7.02
CA THR A 210 1.91 11.22 -6.10
C THR A 210 0.62 11.68 -6.76
N VAL A 211 -0.43 10.88 -6.63
CA VAL A 211 -1.79 11.25 -7.03
C VAL A 211 -2.62 11.52 -5.78
N PRO A 212 -3.12 12.75 -5.58
CA PRO A 212 -3.95 13.06 -4.43
C PRO A 212 -5.27 12.29 -4.48
N LEU A 213 -5.67 11.70 -3.35
CA LEU A 213 -6.98 11.11 -3.17
C LEU A 213 -7.89 12.05 -2.37
N ASN A 214 -9.11 12.23 -2.84
CA ASN A 214 -10.16 12.97 -2.12
C ASN A 214 -11.12 12.04 -1.36
N ALA A 215 -10.74 10.77 -1.25
CA ALA A 215 -11.48 9.74 -0.55
C ALA A 215 -11.24 9.78 0.96
N ARG A 216 -12.21 9.28 1.73
CA ARG A 216 -11.98 8.98 3.16
C ARG A 216 -10.95 7.88 3.28
N TRP A 217 -9.93 8.13 4.10
CA TRP A 217 -8.86 7.17 4.35
C TRP A 217 -8.42 7.20 5.82
N THR A 218 -8.08 6.04 6.35
CA THR A 218 -7.39 5.90 7.64
C THR A 218 -6.69 4.54 7.72
N ASP A 219 -5.54 4.52 8.39
CA ASP A 219 -4.80 3.29 8.72
C ASP A 219 -5.35 2.57 9.97
N LEU A 220 -6.37 3.14 10.64
CA LEU A 220 -6.94 2.62 11.89
C LEU A 220 -5.91 2.34 13.01
N GLY A 221 -4.76 2.97 12.95
CA GLY A 221 -3.67 2.77 13.90
C GLY A 221 -3.97 3.21 15.33
N THR A 222 -5.10 3.89 15.57
CA THR A 222 -5.50 4.39 16.91
C THR A 222 -7.01 4.21 17.16
N PHE A 223 -7.39 4.12 18.45
CA PHE A 223 -8.80 4.15 18.82
C PHE A 223 -9.51 5.45 18.41
N ALA A 224 -8.81 6.57 18.37
CA ALA A 224 -9.35 7.84 17.91
C ALA A 224 -9.72 7.76 16.42
N ALA A 225 -8.85 7.22 15.58
CA ALA A 225 -9.10 7.02 14.15
C ALA A 225 -10.30 6.08 13.92
N TRP A 226 -10.40 5.01 14.72
CA TRP A 226 -11.56 4.11 14.67
C TRP A 226 -12.85 4.83 15.10
N TYR A 227 -12.81 5.62 16.19
CA TYR A 227 -13.97 6.38 16.68
C TYR A 227 -14.45 7.41 15.63
N GLU A 228 -13.56 8.05 14.91
CA GLU A 228 -13.92 9.05 13.88
C GLU A 228 -14.77 8.47 12.75
N ILE A 229 -14.50 7.25 12.34
CA ILE A 229 -15.15 6.60 11.18
C ILE A 229 -16.31 5.68 11.52
N ALA A 230 -16.38 5.20 12.77
CA ALA A 230 -17.42 4.29 13.21
C ALA A 230 -18.77 5.01 13.34
N GLU A 231 -19.86 4.27 13.08
CA GLU A 231 -21.20 4.76 13.33
C GLU A 231 -21.40 5.02 14.82
N LYS A 232 -22.00 6.14 15.16
CA LYS A 232 -22.24 6.58 16.53
C LYS A 232 -23.74 6.47 16.85
N ASP A 233 -24.05 6.02 18.06
CA ASP A 233 -25.41 6.10 18.59
C ASP A 233 -25.83 7.54 18.92
N GLY A 234 -27.06 7.75 19.38
CA GLY A 234 -27.58 9.08 19.71
C GLY A 234 -26.84 9.80 20.85
N ASP A 235 -26.06 9.08 21.64
CA ASP A 235 -25.23 9.59 22.73
C ASP A 235 -23.75 9.74 22.32
N GLY A 236 -23.41 9.45 21.06
CA GLY A 236 -22.07 9.55 20.53
C GLY A 236 -21.17 8.35 20.87
N ASN A 237 -21.73 7.23 21.36
CA ASN A 237 -20.93 6.04 21.63
C ASN A 237 -20.73 5.21 20.35
N VAL A 238 -19.59 4.54 20.29
CA VAL A 238 -19.23 3.59 19.23
C VAL A 238 -19.11 2.21 19.86
N GLY A 239 -19.83 1.24 19.33
CA GLY A 239 -19.73 -0.15 19.78
C GLY A 239 -20.65 -1.07 18.96
N VAL A 240 -20.27 -2.34 18.87
CA VAL A 240 -21.18 -3.40 18.42
C VAL A 240 -21.83 -3.97 19.67
N TYR A 241 -23.05 -3.55 19.96
CA TYR A 241 -23.80 -4.04 21.09
C TYR A 241 -24.72 -5.17 20.63
N ASP A 242 -24.27 -6.42 20.68
CA ASP A 242 -25.16 -7.58 20.64
C ASP A 242 -25.85 -7.72 22.02
N GLY A 243 -26.89 -6.91 22.26
CA GLY A 243 -27.88 -7.18 23.26
C GLY A 243 -27.52 -6.97 24.74
N ILE A 244 -26.39 -6.34 25.08
CA ILE A 244 -26.08 -5.90 26.44
C ILE A 244 -26.41 -4.40 26.56
N ARG A 245 -27.53 -4.09 27.18
CA ARG A 245 -27.88 -2.75 27.66
C ARG A 245 -27.34 -2.55 29.08
#